data_f6029598549ba2a270627c22eb03ef84
#
_entry.id   f6029598549ba2a270627c22eb03ef84
#
_cell.length_a   1.000
_cell.length_b   1.000
_cell.length_c   1.000
_cell.angle_alpha   90.00
_cell.angle_beta   90.00
_cell.angle_gamma   90.00
#
_symmetry.space_group_name_H-M   'P 1'
#
loop_
_entity.id
_entity.type
_entity.pdbx_description
1 polymer ?
#
loop_
_entity_poly.entity_id
_entity_poly.type
_entity_poly.pdbx_seq_one_letter_code
_entity_poly.pdbx_strand_id
1 'polypeptide(L)'
;SKGNINLNHQGKNLIQFVNSRLNQQPLGYIETYVDFSKPVKTVNAYLQPDCQHCLATFKFSHKEQQSAVNFSGKNFPMTQITALLNVPNTLTGNADFNIQLALTNSGLTKGEFSFDAQNGELLGLNLLDMAAQYLPINYNSDLTASRNMNTPYERLESHLLFENHLLTVDKIRLKTTALLGEGSGAIDLDNVQCDVNLTLRSTNEKYKKLVLPIRFFDSCYSPQYKVNIDQNFRHQLKELIKEKLK
;
A
#
# COMPACT_ATOMS: atom_id res chain seq x y z
N SER A 1 -17.34 9.04 -22.74
CA SER A 1 -17.31 8.98 -24.22
C SER A 1 -17.82 7.61 -24.67
N LYS A 2 -18.76 7.61 -25.62
CA LYS A 2 -19.22 6.40 -26.30
C LYS A 2 -18.42 6.31 -27.61
N GLY A 3 -17.64 5.29 -27.79
CA GLY A 3 -16.90 4.99 -29.02
C GLY A 3 -17.02 3.52 -29.36
N ASN A 4 -17.05 3.19 -30.65
CA ASN A 4 -16.98 1.83 -31.09
C ASN A 4 -15.54 1.51 -31.43
N ILE A 5 -15.00 0.45 -30.81
CA ILE A 5 -13.66 -0.06 -31.10
C ILE A 5 -13.84 -1.35 -31.87
N ASN A 6 -13.38 -1.38 -33.13
CA ASN A 6 -13.33 -2.60 -33.94
C ASN A 6 -11.99 -3.27 -33.75
N LEU A 7 -11.98 -4.44 -33.11
CA LEU A 7 -10.78 -5.23 -32.90
C LEU A 7 -10.65 -6.32 -33.96
N ASN A 8 -9.45 -6.49 -34.48
CA ASN A 8 -9.12 -7.65 -35.30
C ASN A 8 -8.94 -8.86 -34.39
N HIS A 9 -9.92 -9.74 -34.33
CA HIS A 9 -9.92 -10.93 -33.47
C HIS A 9 -8.90 -12.00 -33.86
N GLN A 10 -8.25 -11.88 -35.01
CA GLN A 10 -7.22 -12.79 -35.51
C GLN A 10 -5.85 -12.12 -35.61
N GLY A 11 -5.70 -10.91 -35.10
CA GLY A 11 -4.52 -10.09 -35.28
C GLY A 11 -4.07 -9.32 -34.05
N LYS A 12 -3.17 -8.39 -34.31
CA LYS A 12 -2.67 -7.43 -33.34
C LYS A 12 -3.42 -6.11 -33.50
N ASN A 13 -3.74 -5.49 -32.38
CA ASN A 13 -4.43 -4.21 -32.32
C ASN A 13 -3.66 -3.23 -31.45
N LEU A 14 -3.62 -1.97 -31.87
CA LEU A 14 -3.14 -0.84 -31.08
C LEU A 14 -4.32 0.06 -30.76
N ILE A 15 -4.49 0.38 -29.49
CA ILE A 15 -5.53 1.28 -28.98
C ILE A 15 -4.85 2.35 -28.14
N GLN A 16 -5.16 3.59 -28.41
CA GLN A 16 -4.59 4.74 -27.71
C GLN A 16 -5.73 5.57 -27.09
N PHE A 17 -5.56 5.91 -25.83
CA PHE A 17 -6.48 6.76 -25.10
C PHE A 17 -5.72 8.00 -24.60
N VAL A 18 -6.30 9.17 -24.80
CA VAL A 18 -5.78 10.43 -24.31
C VAL A 18 -6.71 10.97 -23.22
N ASN A 19 -6.16 11.67 -22.25
CA ASN A 19 -6.89 12.25 -21.11
C ASN A 19 -7.80 11.22 -20.40
N SER A 20 -7.27 10.01 -20.23
CA SER A 20 -8.01 8.91 -19.63
C SER A 20 -8.27 9.16 -18.14
N ARG A 21 -9.43 8.68 -17.66
CA ARG A 21 -9.81 8.75 -16.25
C ARG A 21 -10.44 7.43 -15.80
N LEU A 22 -10.14 7.02 -14.56
CA LEU A 22 -10.81 5.94 -13.88
C LEU A 22 -11.19 6.39 -12.46
N ASN A 23 -12.44 6.19 -12.06
CA ASN A 23 -12.95 6.64 -10.75
C ASN A 23 -12.60 8.10 -10.44
N GLN A 24 -12.74 8.98 -11.45
CA GLN A 24 -12.39 10.41 -11.43
C GLN A 24 -10.89 10.74 -11.35
N GLN A 25 -10.03 9.75 -11.14
CA GLN A 25 -8.58 9.95 -11.12
C GLN A 25 -8.03 10.01 -12.55
N PRO A 26 -7.18 10.99 -12.88
CA PRO A 26 -6.56 11.09 -14.20
C PRO A 26 -5.53 9.97 -14.39
N LEU A 27 -5.60 9.25 -15.50
CA LEU A 27 -4.62 8.23 -15.89
C LEU A 27 -3.72 8.70 -17.04
N GLY A 28 -3.97 9.91 -17.56
CA GLY A 28 -3.18 10.48 -18.64
C GLY A 28 -3.33 9.73 -19.97
N TYR A 29 -2.18 9.50 -20.62
CA TYR A 29 -2.10 8.75 -21.86
C TYR A 29 -1.98 7.24 -21.57
N ILE A 30 -2.77 6.44 -22.30
CA ILE A 30 -2.71 4.98 -22.24
C ILE A 30 -2.53 4.44 -23.65
N GLU A 31 -1.50 3.62 -23.84
CA GLU A 31 -1.26 2.87 -25.06
C GLU A 31 -1.42 1.38 -24.80
N THR A 32 -2.28 0.72 -25.56
CA THR A 32 -2.63 -0.68 -25.32
C THR A 32 -2.39 -1.51 -26.58
N TYR A 33 -1.63 -2.57 -26.47
CA TYR A 33 -1.37 -3.56 -27.50
C TYR A 33 -2.14 -4.85 -27.17
N VAL A 34 -3.00 -5.28 -28.06
CA VAL A 34 -3.81 -6.49 -27.90
C VAL A 34 -3.44 -7.47 -29.01
N ASP A 35 -3.04 -8.69 -28.64
CA ASP A 35 -2.69 -9.75 -29.59
C ASP A 35 -3.59 -10.98 -29.37
N PHE A 36 -4.47 -11.24 -30.35
CA PHE A 36 -5.36 -12.39 -30.40
C PHE A 36 -4.89 -13.46 -31.40
N SER A 37 -3.79 -13.24 -32.10
CA SER A 37 -3.27 -14.15 -33.15
C SER A 37 -2.69 -15.46 -32.62
N LYS A 38 -2.36 -15.50 -31.32
CA LYS A 38 -1.70 -16.62 -30.67
C LYS A 38 -2.67 -17.39 -29.75
N PRO A 39 -2.36 -18.68 -29.42
CA PRO A 39 -3.14 -19.41 -28.42
C PRO A 39 -3.21 -18.69 -27.06
N VAL A 40 -2.11 -18.06 -26.62
CA VAL A 40 -2.09 -17.16 -25.47
C VAL A 40 -2.52 -15.78 -25.94
N LYS A 41 -3.70 -15.34 -25.51
CA LYS A 41 -4.19 -13.98 -25.76
C LYS A 41 -3.52 -13.00 -24.81
N THR A 42 -3.04 -11.88 -25.32
CA THR A 42 -2.31 -10.89 -24.50
C THR A 42 -2.84 -9.48 -24.66
N VAL A 43 -2.83 -8.74 -23.57
CA VAL A 43 -3.04 -7.30 -23.52
C VAL A 43 -1.86 -6.68 -22.78
N ASN A 44 -1.17 -5.74 -23.42
CA ASN A 44 -0.11 -4.98 -22.79
C ASN A 44 -0.49 -3.50 -22.87
N ALA A 45 -0.60 -2.81 -21.73
CA ALA A 45 -0.87 -1.40 -21.68
C ALA A 45 0.26 -0.64 -20.97
N TYR A 46 0.54 0.53 -21.50
CA TYR A 46 1.48 1.50 -20.93
C TYR A 46 0.69 2.72 -20.51
N LEU A 47 0.76 3.07 -19.22
CA LEU A 47 0.07 4.19 -18.62
C LEU A 47 1.09 5.27 -18.30
N GLN A 48 0.84 6.47 -18.81
CA GLN A 48 1.68 7.64 -18.58
C GLN A 48 0.79 8.77 -18.04
N PRO A 49 0.58 8.83 -16.72
CA PRO A 49 -0.17 9.91 -16.09
C PRO A 49 0.53 11.27 -16.27
N ASP A 50 -0.23 12.35 -16.04
CA ASP A 50 0.28 13.72 -16.12
C ASP A 50 1.14 14.08 -14.89
N CYS A 51 2.18 13.27 -14.63
CA CYS A 51 3.14 13.50 -13.57
C CYS A 51 4.57 13.26 -14.09
N GLN A 52 5.55 13.95 -13.48
CA GLN A 52 6.92 13.86 -13.92
C GLN A 52 7.52 12.48 -13.60
N HIS A 53 8.00 11.78 -14.62
CA HIS A 53 8.64 10.46 -14.51
C HIS A 53 7.73 9.32 -13.98
N CYS A 54 6.41 9.46 -14.06
CA CYS A 54 5.49 8.39 -13.72
C CYS A 54 5.25 7.48 -14.91
N LEU A 55 5.39 6.19 -14.70
CA LEU A 55 5.13 5.18 -15.71
C LEU A 55 4.54 3.94 -15.07
N ALA A 56 3.53 3.35 -15.67
CA ALA A 56 3.06 2.02 -15.30
C ALA A 56 2.87 1.13 -16.52
N THR A 57 3.06 -0.16 -16.31
CA THR A 57 2.90 -1.20 -17.32
C THR A 57 1.92 -2.25 -16.80
N PHE A 58 0.87 -2.45 -17.56
CA PHE A 58 -0.09 -3.52 -17.32
C PHE A 58 0.09 -4.61 -18.36
N LYS A 59 0.20 -5.86 -17.93
CA LYS A 59 0.27 -7.05 -18.78
C LYS A 59 -0.79 -8.04 -18.34
N PHE A 60 -1.63 -8.43 -19.27
CA PHE A 60 -2.61 -9.50 -19.09
C PHE A 60 -2.33 -10.59 -20.10
N SER A 61 -2.42 -11.83 -19.64
CA SER A 61 -2.38 -13.01 -20.52
C SER A 61 -3.50 -13.97 -20.15
N HIS A 62 -4.08 -14.59 -21.16
CA HIS A 62 -5.15 -15.59 -20.99
C HIS A 62 -4.86 -16.81 -21.88
N LYS A 63 -4.89 -17.98 -21.28
CA LYS A 63 -4.77 -19.26 -21.96
C LYS A 63 -5.74 -20.25 -21.33
N GLU A 64 -6.62 -20.83 -22.16
CA GLU A 64 -7.62 -21.80 -21.72
C GLU A 64 -8.52 -21.20 -20.60
N GLN A 65 -8.37 -21.66 -19.36
CA GLN A 65 -9.16 -21.20 -18.19
C GLN A 65 -8.32 -20.42 -17.19
N GLN A 66 -7.07 -20.10 -17.54
CA GLN A 66 -6.14 -19.38 -16.66
C GLN A 66 -5.79 -18.01 -17.22
N SER A 67 -5.79 -17.04 -16.35
CA SER A 67 -5.33 -15.69 -16.67
C SER A 67 -4.28 -15.24 -15.67
N ALA A 68 -3.34 -14.45 -16.15
CA ALA A 68 -2.35 -13.81 -15.31
C ALA A 68 -2.35 -12.29 -15.59
N VAL A 69 -2.23 -11.51 -14.53
CA VAL A 69 -2.04 -10.07 -14.57
C VAL A 69 -0.69 -9.73 -13.94
N ASN A 70 0.08 -8.87 -14.60
CA ASN A 70 1.19 -8.18 -13.99
C ASN A 70 0.98 -6.68 -14.20
N PHE A 71 0.92 -5.93 -13.10
CA PHE A 71 0.78 -4.48 -13.12
C PHE A 71 1.88 -3.87 -12.28
N SER A 72 2.78 -3.14 -12.90
CA SER A 72 3.93 -2.55 -12.24
C SER A 72 4.10 -1.09 -12.63
N GLY A 73 4.65 -0.28 -11.75
CA GLY A 73 4.91 1.12 -12.02
C GLY A 73 6.04 1.69 -11.19
N LYS A 74 6.52 2.84 -11.64
CA LYS A 74 7.54 3.64 -10.97
C LYS A 74 7.04 5.04 -10.72
N ASN A 75 7.33 5.55 -9.52
CA ASN A 75 6.94 6.89 -9.08
C ASN A 75 5.45 7.21 -9.34
N PHE A 76 4.59 6.20 -9.25
CA PHE A 76 3.19 6.27 -9.63
C PHE A 76 2.35 6.74 -8.43
N PRO A 77 1.39 7.69 -8.61
CA PRO A 77 0.59 8.23 -7.50
C PRO A 77 -0.23 7.13 -6.81
N MET A 78 -0.11 7.00 -5.49
CA MET A 78 -0.85 6.00 -4.69
C MET A 78 -2.37 6.16 -4.84
N THR A 79 -2.87 7.37 -4.94
CA THR A 79 -4.30 7.67 -5.16
C THR A 79 -4.84 7.05 -6.47
N GLN A 80 -3.99 6.94 -7.49
CA GLN A 80 -4.37 6.30 -8.75
C GLN A 80 -4.31 4.77 -8.63
N ILE A 81 -3.34 4.22 -7.88
CA ILE A 81 -3.27 2.77 -7.62
C ILE A 81 -4.50 2.32 -6.84
N THR A 82 -4.87 3.02 -5.76
CA THR A 82 -6.07 2.70 -4.98
C THR A 82 -7.35 2.80 -5.82
N ALA A 83 -7.44 3.80 -6.71
CA ALA A 83 -8.56 3.94 -7.62
C ALA A 83 -8.63 2.80 -8.67
N LEU A 84 -7.49 2.36 -9.21
CA LEU A 84 -7.41 1.22 -10.13
C LEU A 84 -7.84 -0.08 -9.47
N LEU A 85 -7.46 -0.28 -8.21
CA LEU A 85 -7.83 -1.46 -7.41
C LEU A 85 -9.23 -1.38 -6.80
N ASN A 86 -9.92 -0.23 -6.95
CA ASN A 86 -11.22 0.07 -6.34
C ASN A 86 -11.23 -0.13 -4.81
N VAL A 87 -10.13 0.25 -4.15
CA VAL A 87 -10.00 0.23 -2.69
C VAL A 87 -10.06 1.65 -2.12
N PRO A 88 -10.43 1.82 -0.84
CA PRO A 88 -10.45 3.14 -0.20
C PRO A 88 -9.10 3.84 -0.30
N ASN A 89 -9.12 5.15 -0.52
CA ASN A 89 -7.92 5.98 -0.55
C ASN A 89 -7.44 6.24 0.89
N THR A 90 -6.61 5.36 1.40
CA THR A 90 -6.01 5.46 2.75
C THR A 90 -4.54 5.87 2.73
N LEU A 91 -3.98 6.03 1.52
CA LEU A 91 -2.56 6.33 1.29
C LEU A 91 -2.40 7.43 0.23
N THR A 92 -1.51 8.37 0.48
CA THR A 92 -1.04 9.35 -0.51
C THR A 92 0.45 9.15 -0.80
N GLY A 93 1.03 9.99 -1.64
CA GLY A 93 2.43 9.90 -2.08
C GLY A 93 2.60 9.15 -3.39
N ASN A 94 3.83 8.90 -3.79
CA ASN A 94 4.16 8.16 -5.00
C ASN A 94 4.86 6.85 -4.65
N ALA A 95 4.61 5.80 -5.44
CA ALA A 95 5.18 4.48 -5.19
C ALA A 95 5.78 3.83 -6.44
N ASP A 96 6.85 3.10 -6.21
CA ASP A 96 7.22 1.98 -7.04
C ASP A 96 6.39 0.79 -6.58
N PHE A 97 5.75 0.08 -7.51
CA PHE A 97 4.88 -1.04 -7.17
C PHE A 97 4.98 -2.19 -8.17
N ASN A 98 4.66 -3.39 -7.69
CA ASN A 98 4.45 -4.57 -8.52
C ASN A 98 3.28 -5.38 -7.97
N ILE A 99 2.34 -5.72 -8.84
CA ILE A 99 1.14 -6.49 -8.55
C ILE A 99 1.09 -7.66 -9.51
N GLN A 100 1.04 -8.88 -8.99
CA GLN A 100 0.91 -10.09 -9.78
C GLN A 100 -0.34 -10.83 -9.33
N LEU A 101 -1.22 -11.18 -10.28
CA LEU A 101 -2.47 -11.88 -9.99
C LEU A 101 -2.58 -13.11 -10.88
N ALA A 102 -3.05 -14.21 -10.30
CA ALA A 102 -3.47 -15.40 -11.01
C ALA A 102 -4.99 -15.55 -10.85
N LEU A 103 -5.67 -15.71 -11.97
CA LEU A 103 -7.12 -15.85 -12.03
C LEU A 103 -7.52 -17.12 -12.78
N THR A 104 -8.66 -17.68 -12.41
CA THR A 104 -9.35 -18.73 -13.12
C THR A 104 -10.77 -18.27 -13.48
N ASN A 105 -11.57 -19.12 -14.08
CA ASN A 105 -12.99 -18.82 -14.35
C ASN A 105 -13.79 -18.56 -13.05
N SER A 106 -13.31 -19.06 -11.90
CA SER A 106 -13.91 -18.82 -10.58
C SER A 106 -13.48 -17.49 -9.93
N GLY A 107 -12.55 -16.75 -10.54
CA GLY A 107 -12.07 -15.47 -10.03
C GLY A 107 -10.57 -15.46 -9.66
N LEU A 108 -10.21 -14.53 -8.80
CA LEU A 108 -8.84 -14.37 -8.30
C LEU A 108 -8.48 -15.53 -7.36
N THR A 109 -7.39 -16.24 -7.68
CA THR A 109 -6.92 -17.39 -6.89
C THR A 109 -5.70 -17.07 -6.04
N LYS A 110 -4.76 -16.30 -6.61
CA LYS A 110 -3.54 -15.87 -5.93
C LYS A 110 -3.17 -14.44 -6.34
N GLY A 111 -2.54 -13.72 -5.41
CA GLY A 111 -2.02 -12.39 -5.67
C GLY A 111 -0.78 -12.11 -4.84
N GLU A 112 0.10 -11.32 -5.41
CA GLU A 112 1.28 -10.76 -4.75
C GLU A 112 1.32 -9.27 -5.02
N PHE A 113 1.47 -8.46 -3.96
CA PHE A 113 1.46 -7.02 -4.04
C PHE A 113 2.69 -6.50 -3.29
N SER A 114 3.49 -5.67 -3.93
CA SER A 114 4.60 -4.98 -3.29
C SER A 114 4.55 -3.49 -3.61
N PHE A 115 4.82 -2.68 -2.60
CA PHE A 115 4.84 -1.22 -2.69
C PHE A 115 6.07 -0.67 -1.97
N ASP A 116 6.68 0.34 -2.55
CA ASP A 116 7.67 1.22 -1.94
C ASP A 116 7.23 2.66 -2.18
N ALA A 117 6.41 3.17 -1.27
CA ALA A 117 5.82 4.50 -1.36
C ALA A 117 6.67 5.53 -0.61
N GLN A 118 6.74 6.74 -1.14
CA GLN A 118 7.57 7.82 -0.61
C GLN A 118 6.78 9.12 -0.47
N ASN A 119 7.15 9.91 0.57
CA ASN A 119 6.68 11.28 0.78
C ASN A 119 5.15 11.40 0.72
N GLY A 120 4.46 10.64 1.56
CA GLY A 120 3.01 10.59 1.62
C GLY A 120 2.46 10.63 3.03
N GLU A 121 1.17 10.29 3.13
CA GLU A 121 0.43 10.22 4.40
C GLU A 121 -0.38 8.93 4.49
N LEU A 122 -0.43 8.34 5.68
CA LEU A 122 -1.46 7.39 6.08
C LEU A 122 -2.68 8.21 6.52
N LEU A 123 -3.77 8.11 5.79
CA LEU A 123 -4.99 8.88 6.06
C LEU A 123 -5.86 8.17 7.12
N GLY A 124 -6.35 8.94 8.06
CA GLY A 124 -7.24 8.44 9.12
C GLY A 124 -6.54 7.69 10.27
N LEU A 125 -5.21 7.70 10.32
CA LEU A 125 -4.43 7.04 11.36
C LEU A 125 -3.28 7.95 11.83
N ASN A 126 -3.30 8.38 13.10
CA ASN A 126 -2.23 9.20 13.70
C ASN A 126 -1.31 8.36 14.59
N LEU A 127 -0.36 7.67 13.98
CA LEU A 127 0.62 6.85 14.69
C LEU A 127 1.58 7.70 15.55
N LEU A 128 1.82 8.96 15.17
CA LEU A 128 2.70 9.86 15.92
C LEU A 128 2.09 10.21 17.28
N ASP A 129 0.81 10.59 17.32
CA ASP A 129 0.10 10.86 18.57
C ASP A 129 -0.02 9.61 19.44
N MET A 130 -0.32 8.47 18.82
CA MET A 130 -0.40 7.18 19.53
C MET A 130 0.93 6.83 20.18
N ALA A 131 2.05 7.00 19.45
CA ALA A 131 3.37 6.69 19.93
C ALA A 131 3.87 7.69 20.98
N ALA A 132 3.54 8.99 20.84
CA ALA A 132 3.95 10.05 21.75
C ALA A 132 3.45 9.85 23.19
N GLN A 133 2.37 9.11 23.39
CA GLN A 133 1.85 8.75 24.71
C GLN A 133 2.77 7.78 25.48
N TYR A 134 3.63 7.04 24.76
CA TYR A 134 4.44 5.96 25.32
C TYR A 134 5.93 6.10 25.03
N LEU A 135 6.29 6.71 23.91
CA LEU A 135 7.68 6.88 23.47
C LEU A 135 8.12 8.34 23.61
N PRO A 136 9.32 8.60 24.13
CA PRO A 136 9.89 9.95 24.14
C PRO A 136 10.37 10.30 22.72
N ILE A 137 9.44 10.67 21.86
CA ILE A 137 9.73 11.17 20.52
C ILE A 137 9.79 12.69 20.56
N ASN A 138 10.74 13.28 19.84
CA ASN A 138 10.75 14.73 19.62
C ASN A 138 9.65 15.06 18.61
N TYR A 139 8.48 15.24 19.15
CA TYR A 139 7.29 15.54 18.43
C TYR A 139 7.01 17.03 18.58
N ASN A 140 7.24 17.78 17.53
CA ASN A 140 6.85 19.18 17.53
C ASN A 140 5.33 19.24 17.38
N SER A 141 4.62 19.64 18.42
CA SER A 141 3.16 19.80 18.42
C SER A 141 2.66 20.74 17.31
N ASP A 142 3.52 21.60 16.79
CA ASP A 142 3.18 22.49 15.67
C ASP A 142 3.02 21.73 14.34
N LEU A 143 3.67 20.57 14.18
CA LEU A 143 3.43 19.65 13.08
C LEU A 143 2.14 18.85 13.27
N THR A 144 1.62 18.77 14.50
CA THR A 144 0.38 18.12 14.88
C THR A 144 -0.81 19.05 14.96
N ALA A 145 -0.58 20.35 14.90
CA ALA A 145 -1.65 21.33 14.82
C ALA A 145 -2.54 21.18 13.58
N SER A 146 -2.11 20.39 12.59
CA SER A 146 -3.06 19.78 11.69
C SER A 146 -3.84 18.75 12.51
N ARG A 147 -5.03 19.09 12.94
CA ARG A 147 -6.06 18.20 13.52
C ARG A 147 -6.45 17.04 12.58
N ASN A 148 -5.60 16.73 11.62
CA ASN A 148 -5.75 15.67 10.66
C ASN A 148 -5.27 14.38 11.34
N MET A 149 -6.15 13.40 11.40
CA MET A 149 -5.85 12.05 11.89
C MET A 149 -4.97 11.29 10.89
N ASN A 150 -3.85 11.91 10.48
CA ASN A 150 -2.97 11.36 9.45
C ASN A 150 -1.56 11.19 10.00
N THR A 151 -0.83 10.22 9.44
CA THR A 151 0.60 10.04 9.72
C THR A 151 1.40 10.35 8.47
N PRO A 152 2.13 11.49 8.42
CA PRO A 152 3.07 11.74 7.34
C PRO A 152 4.23 10.75 7.40
N TYR A 153 4.61 10.20 6.25
CA TYR A 153 5.74 9.28 6.15
C TYR A 153 6.75 9.71 5.08
N GLU A 154 8.02 9.39 5.33
CA GLU A 154 9.10 9.51 4.36
C GLU A 154 9.13 8.31 3.42
N ARG A 155 8.89 7.10 3.98
CA ARG A 155 8.88 5.84 3.23
C ARG A 155 7.94 4.83 3.88
N LEU A 156 7.19 4.13 3.04
CA LEU A 156 6.34 3.01 3.42
C LEU A 156 6.55 1.87 2.44
N GLU A 157 7.14 0.78 2.92
CA GLU A 157 7.27 -0.47 2.17
C GLU A 157 6.22 -1.47 2.65
N SER A 158 5.60 -2.19 1.74
CA SER A 158 4.70 -3.29 2.09
C SER A 158 4.80 -4.43 1.08
N HIS A 159 4.66 -5.65 1.60
CA HIS A 159 4.54 -6.88 0.81
C HIS A 159 3.34 -7.67 1.31
N LEU A 160 2.43 -8.00 0.39
CA LEU A 160 1.14 -8.62 0.68
C LEU A 160 0.97 -9.84 -0.22
N LEU A 161 0.44 -10.92 0.33
CA LEU A 161 0.13 -12.16 -0.37
C LEU A 161 -1.37 -12.45 -0.24
N PHE A 162 -2.04 -12.63 -1.36
CA PHE A 162 -3.45 -13.03 -1.41
C PHE A 162 -3.57 -14.49 -1.79
N GLU A 163 -4.28 -15.26 -1.01
CA GLU A 163 -4.70 -16.63 -1.32
C GLU A 163 -5.93 -16.99 -0.50
N ASN A 164 -6.93 -17.66 -1.10
CA ASN A 164 -8.13 -18.16 -0.40
C ASN A 164 -8.86 -17.10 0.42
N HIS A 165 -9.11 -15.93 -0.16
CA HIS A 165 -9.78 -14.78 0.47
C HIS A 165 -9.04 -14.17 1.67
N LEU A 166 -7.84 -14.65 1.96
CA LEU A 166 -6.96 -14.09 2.98
C LEU A 166 -5.87 -13.24 2.33
N LEU A 167 -5.70 -12.02 2.80
CA LEU A 167 -4.58 -11.17 2.44
C LEU A 167 -3.57 -11.19 3.60
N THR A 168 -2.49 -11.93 3.43
CA THR A 168 -1.39 -11.95 4.39
C THR A 168 -0.52 -10.70 4.18
N VAL A 169 -0.37 -9.93 5.23
CA VAL A 169 0.58 -8.81 5.29
C VAL A 169 1.91 -9.38 5.78
N ASP A 170 2.74 -9.83 4.84
CA ASP A 170 4.03 -10.47 5.15
C ASP A 170 4.99 -9.47 5.76
N LYS A 171 4.97 -8.22 5.28
CA LYS A 171 5.88 -7.18 5.73
C LYS A 171 5.29 -5.79 5.58
N ILE A 172 5.42 -4.98 6.62
CA ILE A 172 5.28 -3.52 6.60
C ILE A 172 6.57 -2.92 7.15
N ARG A 173 7.10 -1.89 6.51
CA ARG A 173 8.14 -1.01 7.04
C ARG A 173 7.71 0.43 6.85
N LEU A 174 7.66 1.17 7.92
CA LEU A 174 7.29 2.58 7.94
C LEU A 174 8.46 3.40 8.46
N LYS A 175 8.79 4.48 7.78
CA LYS A 175 9.72 5.49 8.25
C LYS A 175 9.03 6.86 8.22
N THR A 176 9.00 7.50 9.37
CA THR A 176 8.60 8.90 9.54
C THR A 176 9.80 9.70 10.06
N THR A 177 9.66 10.99 10.23
CA THR A 177 10.68 11.84 10.87
C THR A 177 11.01 11.43 12.31
N ALA A 178 10.03 10.86 13.04
CA ALA A 178 10.16 10.54 14.46
C ALA A 178 10.09 9.04 14.79
N LEU A 179 9.55 8.21 13.88
CA LEU A 179 9.28 6.79 14.12
C LEU A 179 9.80 5.89 13.00
N LEU A 180 10.24 4.71 13.40
CA LEU A 180 10.40 3.53 12.56
C LEU A 180 9.34 2.51 12.94
N GLY A 181 8.64 1.96 11.96
CA GLY A 181 7.61 0.94 12.15
C GLY A 181 7.96 -0.33 11.38
N GLU A 182 7.74 -1.49 11.99
CA GLU A 182 7.79 -2.79 11.32
C GLU A 182 6.55 -3.58 11.71
N GLY A 183 5.94 -4.27 10.75
CA GLY A 183 4.71 -4.99 11.03
C GLY A 183 4.44 -6.12 10.06
N SER A 184 3.48 -6.96 10.48
CA SER A 184 2.92 -8.05 9.70
C SER A 184 1.52 -8.40 10.23
N GLY A 185 0.78 -9.22 9.49
CA GLY A 185 -0.55 -9.60 9.93
C GLY A 185 -1.37 -10.24 8.82
N ALA A 186 -2.69 -10.17 8.96
CA ALA A 186 -3.61 -10.71 7.96
C ALA A 186 -4.90 -9.89 7.89
N ILE A 187 -5.55 -9.93 6.75
CA ILE A 187 -6.84 -9.33 6.47
C ILE A 187 -7.74 -10.41 5.86
N ASP A 188 -8.82 -10.75 6.57
CA ASP A 188 -9.89 -11.57 6.03
C ASP A 188 -10.76 -10.70 5.12
N LEU A 189 -10.80 -11.00 3.84
CA LEU A 189 -11.53 -10.20 2.85
C LEU A 189 -13.05 -10.54 2.82
N ASP A 190 -13.45 -11.69 3.31
CA ASP A 190 -14.88 -12.07 3.35
C ASP A 190 -15.62 -11.25 4.42
N ASN A 191 -14.99 -11.07 5.57
CA ASN A 191 -15.56 -10.35 6.71
C ASN A 191 -14.97 -8.94 6.87
N VAL A 192 -13.99 -8.57 6.05
CA VAL A 192 -13.22 -7.31 6.14
C VAL A 192 -12.62 -7.08 7.52
N GLN A 193 -12.05 -8.15 8.10
CA GLN A 193 -11.45 -8.16 9.42
C GLN A 193 -9.93 -8.06 9.31
N CYS A 194 -9.35 -7.14 10.07
CA CYS A 194 -7.91 -6.94 10.18
C CYS A 194 -7.34 -7.57 11.44
N ASP A 195 -6.15 -8.13 11.35
CA ASP A 195 -5.29 -8.46 12.49
C ASP A 195 -3.84 -8.16 12.10
N VAL A 196 -3.42 -6.93 12.37
CA VAL A 196 -2.10 -6.42 12.00
C VAL A 196 -1.33 -6.00 13.25
N ASN A 197 -0.16 -6.56 13.41
CA ASN A 197 0.76 -6.19 14.47
C ASN A 197 1.81 -5.23 13.92
N LEU A 198 1.97 -4.09 14.58
CA LEU A 198 2.94 -3.06 14.23
C LEU A 198 3.83 -2.79 15.44
N THR A 199 5.11 -2.76 15.23
CA THR A 199 6.13 -2.44 16.24
C THR A 199 6.72 -1.09 15.90
N LEU A 200 6.57 -0.10 16.80
CA LEU A 200 7.10 1.24 16.62
C LEU A 200 8.33 1.48 17.49
N ARG A 201 9.31 2.20 16.94
CA ARG A 201 10.54 2.65 17.62
C ARG A 201 10.80 4.11 17.30
N SER A 202 11.41 4.83 18.24
CA SER A 202 11.89 6.19 17.96
C SER A 202 13.06 6.18 16.97
N THR A 203 13.11 7.17 16.07
CA THR A 203 14.30 7.44 15.25
C THR A 203 15.47 8.00 16.06
N ASN A 204 15.21 8.51 17.28
CA ASN A 204 16.24 9.00 18.17
C ASN A 204 17.06 7.85 18.74
N GLU A 205 18.37 7.83 18.47
CA GLU A 205 19.30 6.79 18.90
C GLU A 205 19.26 6.48 20.41
N LYS A 206 19.01 7.51 21.24
CA LYS A 206 18.90 7.36 22.70
C LYS A 206 17.73 6.45 23.11
N TYR A 207 16.65 6.43 22.33
CA TYR A 207 15.38 5.74 22.65
C TYR A 207 15.07 4.58 21.71
N LYS A 208 15.97 4.26 20.76
CA LYS A 208 15.75 3.22 19.77
C LYS A 208 15.52 1.81 20.33
N LYS A 209 15.96 1.56 21.57
CA LYS A 209 15.75 0.29 22.27
C LYS A 209 14.31 0.15 22.78
N LEU A 210 13.59 1.26 22.98
CA LEU A 210 12.18 1.22 23.35
C LEU A 210 11.34 0.77 22.15
N VAL A 211 10.65 -0.34 22.33
CA VAL A 211 9.84 -1.00 21.31
C VAL A 211 8.38 -0.97 21.75
N LEU A 212 7.54 -0.26 21.00
CA LEU A 212 6.11 -0.13 21.28
C LEU A 212 5.32 -1.05 20.36
N PRO A 213 4.82 -2.20 20.85
CA PRO A 213 3.98 -3.09 20.06
C PRO A 213 2.53 -2.61 20.09
N ILE A 214 1.94 -2.48 18.90
CA ILE A 214 0.54 -2.11 18.69
C ILE A 214 -0.10 -3.19 17.84
N ARG A 215 -1.27 -3.69 18.25
CA ARG A 215 -2.09 -4.57 17.45
C ARG A 215 -3.32 -3.80 16.98
N PHE A 216 -3.55 -3.80 15.67
CA PHE A 216 -4.78 -3.33 15.05
C PHE A 216 -5.64 -4.53 14.73
N PHE A 217 -6.91 -4.49 15.11
CA PHE A 217 -7.83 -5.63 14.95
C PHE A 217 -9.26 -5.14 14.74
N ASP A 218 -10.17 -6.08 14.45
CA ASP A 218 -11.56 -5.82 14.15
C ASP A 218 -11.76 -5.32 12.70
N SER A 219 -12.80 -4.57 12.40
CA SER A 219 -13.10 -4.11 11.05
C SER A 219 -11.98 -3.26 10.44
N CYS A 220 -11.51 -3.62 9.24
CA CYS A 220 -10.51 -2.82 8.52
C CYS A 220 -10.97 -1.41 8.15
N TYR A 221 -12.27 -1.15 8.12
CA TYR A 221 -12.81 0.20 7.86
C TYR A 221 -12.70 1.13 9.08
N SER A 222 -12.65 0.56 10.28
CA SER A 222 -12.53 1.30 11.54
C SER A 222 -11.82 0.40 12.56
N PRO A 223 -10.51 0.14 12.37
CA PRO A 223 -9.80 -0.81 13.21
C PRO A 223 -9.68 -0.28 14.64
N GLN A 224 -9.92 -1.18 15.59
CA GLN A 224 -9.55 -0.95 16.97
C GLN A 224 -8.06 -1.20 17.13
N TYR A 225 -7.47 -0.64 18.17
CA TYR A 225 -6.07 -0.91 18.47
C TYR A 225 -5.83 -1.17 19.95
N LYS A 226 -4.80 -1.95 20.21
CA LYS A 226 -4.32 -2.23 21.56
C LYS A 226 -2.81 -2.07 21.62
N VAL A 227 -2.34 -1.28 22.57
CA VAL A 227 -0.91 -1.16 22.89
C VAL A 227 -0.56 -2.22 23.91
N ASN A 228 0.39 -3.10 23.60
CA ASN A 228 0.81 -4.19 24.47
C ASN A 228 2.06 -3.79 25.25
N ILE A 229 1.88 -3.11 26.38
CA ILE A 229 2.98 -2.75 27.30
C ILE A 229 3.29 -3.94 28.20
N ASP A 230 4.30 -4.70 27.82
CA ASP A 230 4.78 -5.84 28.58
C ASP A 230 5.81 -5.44 29.69
N GLN A 231 6.28 -6.44 30.42
CA GLN A 231 7.28 -6.23 31.46
C GLN A 231 8.61 -5.74 30.87
N ASN A 232 8.95 -6.16 29.66
CA ASN A 232 10.18 -5.78 28.99
C ASN A 232 10.18 -4.29 28.62
N PHE A 233 9.08 -3.77 28.07
CA PHE A 233 8.91 -2.34 27.81
C PHE A 233 9.06 -1.52 29.09
N ARG A 234 8.40 -1.96 30.19
CA ARG A 234 8.49 -1.29 31.51
C ARG A 234 9.91 -1.31 32.06
N HIS A 235 10.63 -2.40 31.88
CA HIS A 235 12.04 -2.51 32.32
C HIS A 235 12.93 -1.56 31.52
N GLN A 236 12.83 -1.56 30.21
CA GLN A 236 13.59 -0.67 29.32
C GLN A 236 13.31 0.82 29.66
N LEU A 237 12.07 1.18 29.91
CA LEU A 237 11.71 2.54 30.32
C LEU A 237 12.34 2.93 31.65
N LYS A 238 12.33 2.02 32.64
CA LYS A 238 12.97 2.24 33.95
C LYS A 238 14.49 2.46 33.83
N GLU A 239 15.17 1.67 32.99
CA GLU A 239 16.62 1.82 32.76
C GLU A 239 16.96 3.17 32.14
N LEU A 240 16.17 3.63 31.18
CA LEU A 240 16.34 4.96 30.56
C LEU A 240 16.11 6.10 31.54
N ILE A 241 15.16 5.96 32.47
CA ILE A 241 14.92 6.98 33.53
C ILE A 241 16.11 7.02 34.48
N LYS A 242 16.68 5.86 34.88
CA LYS A 242 17.87 5.79 35.74
C LYS A 242 19.11 6.43 35.09
N GLU A 243 19.29 6.24 33.76
CA GLU A 243 20.39 6.89 33.03
C GLU A 243 20.27 8.41 32.97
N LYS A 244 19.04 8.96 33.02
CA LYS A 244 18.79 10.40 33.06
C LYS A 244 19.01 11.05 34.41
N LEU A 245 18.96 10.24 35.50
CA LEU A 245 19.12 10.72 36.89
C LEU A 245 20.57 10.62 37.39
N LYS A 246 21.46 10.08 36.59
CA LYS A 246 22.91 10.11 36.77
C LYS A 246 23.54 11.25 35.98
#